data_6a25354c9d848085d187ca8515860c47
#
_entry.id   6a25354c9d848085d187ca8515860c47
#
_cell.length_a   1.000
_cell.length_b   1.000
_cell.length_c   1.000
_cell.angle_alpha   90.00
_cell.angle_beta   90.00
_cell.angle_gamma   90.00
#
_symmetry.space_group_name_H-M   'P 1'
#
loop_
_entity.id
_entity.type
_entity.pdbx_description
1 polymer ?
#
loop_
_entity_poly.entity_id
_entity_poly.type
_entity_poly.pdbx_seq_one_letter_code
_entity_poly.pdbx_strand_id
1 'polypeptide(L)'
;MCIRDRLSAVSGHHKSLRNLRGSAYRDVVAGLGFTVGALSMIGIPLFGGFVSKLYFASASLPTNRTALTLLTIALSTVLNALYYVPALLAIWVRPPAEEEKALLADVKTEELASDRSFTTAAVVLTAGIFTLGIFYHPILDVIEAGLRLM
;
A
#
# COMPACT_ATOMS: atom_id res chain seq x y z
N MET A 1 15.17 -5.30 0.23
CA MET A 1 14.11 -6.28 -0.07
C MET A 1 12.77 -5.55 0.00
N CYS A 2 11.93 -5.57 -1.03
CA CYS A 2 10.65 -4.85 -0.97
C CYS A 2 9.54 -5.77 -0.40
N ILE A 3 8.43 -5.18 0.08
CA ILE A 3 7.30 -5.93 0.66
C ILE A 3 6.81 -7.03 -0.30
N ARG A 4 6.78 -6.73 -1.60
CA ARG A 4 6.39 -7.70 -2.64
C ARG A 4 7.37 -8.87 -2.74
N ASP A 5 8.67 -8.63 -2.61
CA ASP A 5 9.69 -9.69 -2.68
C ASP A 5 9.56 -10.59 -1.45
N ARG A 6 9.26 -10.03 -0.28
CA ARG A 6 9.00 -10.78 0.95
C ARG A 6 7.76 -11.68 0.80
N LEU A 7 6.65 -11.13 0.30
CA LEU A 7 5.43 -11.91 0.04
C LEU A 7 5.67 -13.01 -1.02
N SER A 8 6.50 -12.75 -2.02
CA SER A 8 6.91 -13.73 -3.02
C SER A 8 7.80 -14.83 -2.43
N ALA A 9 8.76 -14.47 -1.58
CA ALA A 9 9.64 -15.45 -0.91
C ALA A 9 8.84 -16.41 -0.03
N VAL A 10 7.88 -15.88 0.75
CA VAL A 10 6.95 -16.68 1.58
C VAL A 10 6.03 -17.57 0.75
N SER A 11 5.92 -17.32 -0.56
CA SER A 11 5.06 -18.06 -1.51
C SER A 11 5.87 -18.91 -2.51
N GLY A 12 7.13 -19.30 -2.18
CA GLY A 12 7.96 -20.14 -3.03
C GLY A 12 8.53 -19.44 -4.28
N HIS A 13 8.85 -18.15 -4.20
CA HIS A 13 9.44 -17.33 -5.27
C HIS A 13 8.62 -17.21 -6.58
N HIS A 14 7.40 -17.72 -6.61
CA HIS A 14 6.51 -17.58 -7.75
C HIS A 14 5.82 -16.20 -7.76
N LYS A 15 5.98 -15.44 -8.84
CA LYS A 15 5.42 -14.07 -8.98
C LYS A 15 3.98 -14.02 -9.50
N SER A 16 3.29 -15.15 -9.58
CA SER A 16 1.88 -15.18 -10.00
C SER A 16 0.95 -14.84 -8.84
N LEU A 17 -0.14 -14.12 -9.11
CA LEU A 17 -1.16 -13.78 -8.10
C LEU A 17 -1.78 -15.02 -7.46
N ARG A 18 -1.83 -16.15 -8.19
CA ARG A 18 -2.36 -17.41 -7.68
C ARG A 18 -1.50 -17.96 -6.54
N ASN A 19 -0.19 -17.87 -6.65
CA ASN A 19 0.75 -18.39 -5.67
C ASN A 19 0.92 -17.45 -4.47
N LEU A 20 0.53 -16.16 -4.59
CA LEU A 20 0.48 -15.21 -3.48
C LEU A 20 -0.71 -15.43 -2.53
N ARG A 21 -1.60 -16.39 -2.81
CA ARG A 21 -2.76 -16.65 -1.96
C ARG A 21 -2.32 -17.02 -0.54
N GLY A 22 -2.93 -16.33 0.44
CA GLY A 22 -2.65 -16.59 1.85
C GLY A 22 -1.30 -16.11 2.36
N SER A 23 -0.48 -15.43 1.55
CA SER A 23 0.85 -14.95 1.97
C SER A 23 0.79 -13.95 3.13
N ALA A 24 -0.29 -13.16 3.25
CA ALA A 24 -0.50 -12.24 4.37
C ALA A 24 -0.67 -12.96 5.72
N TYR A 25 -1.12 -14.19 5.74
CA TYR A 25 -1.19 -15.00 6.98
C TYR A 25 0.16 -15.56 7.39
N ARG A 26 1.10 -15.69 6.47
CA ARG A 26 2.46 -16.20 6.72
C ARG A 26 3.39 -15.09 7.18
N ASP A 27 3.26 -13.90 6.64
CA ASP A 27 3.97 -12.71 7.09
C ASP A 27 2.95 -11.54 7.22
N VAL A 28 2.38 -11.44 8.42
CA VAL A 28 1.33 -10.46 8.74
C VAL A 28 1.84 -9.02 8.60
N VAL A 29 3.10 -8.77 8.94
CA VAL A 29 3.69 -7.42 8.86
C VAL A 29 3.81 -6.98 7.40
N ALA A 30 4.30 -7.86 6.54
CA ALA A 30 4.38 -7.58 5.10
C ALA A 30 2.98 -7.48 4.48
N GLY A 31 2.04 -8.34 4.89
CA GLY A 31 0.65 -8.32 4.42
C GLY A 31 -0.08 -7.03 4.80
N LEU A 32 0.03 -6.59 6.05
CA LEU A 32 -0.54 -5.32 6.52
C LEU A 32 0.12 -4.12 5.87
N GLY A 33 1.45 -4.09 5.78
CA GLY A 33 2.19 -3.02 5.12
C GLY A 33 1.79 -2.87 3.65
N PHE A 34 1.65 -3.99 2.93
CA PHE A 34 1.16 -3.98 1.55
C PHE A 34 -0.28 -3.48 1.45
N THR A 35 -1.15 -3.92 2.37
CA THR A 35 -2.57 -3.52 2.41
C THR A 35 -2.70 -2.01 2.62
N VAL A 36 -2.03 -1.47 3.64
CA VAL A 36 -2.06 -0.03 3.94
C VAL A 36 -1.48 0.79 2.79
N GLY A 37 -0.36 0.36 2.21
CA GLY A 37 0.23 1.01 1.05
C GLY A 37 -0.71 1.02 -0.16
N ALA A 38 -1.32 -0.11 -0.48
CA ALA A 38 -2.27 -0.24 -1.58
C ALA A 38 -3.53 0.62 -1.38
N LEU A 39 -4.12 0.63 -0.18
CA LEU A 39 -5.27 1.46 0.16
C LEU A 39 -4.93 2.96 0.10
N SER A 40 -3.71 3.34 0.51
CA SER A 40 -3.19 4.70 0.36
C SER A 40 -3.06 5.10 -1.11
N MET A 41 -2.56 4.22 -1.98
CA MET A 41 -2.44 4.48 -3.43
C MET A 41 -3.80 4.59 -4.13
N ILE A 42 -4.79 3.79 -3.71
CA ILE A 42 -6.17 3.92 -4.17
C ILE A 42 -6.74 5.28 -3.74
N GLY A 43 -6.37 5.77 -2.56
CA GLY A 43 -6.80 7.07 -2.04
C GLY A 43 -8.01 6.98 -1.14
N ILE A 44 -8.00 6.04 -0.20
CA ILE A 44 -9.04 5.97 0.85
C ILE A 44 -8.80 7.10 1.87
N PRO A 45 -9.88 7.75 2.37
CA PRO A 45 -9.80 8.98 3.18
C PRO A 45 -8.99 8.91 4.47
N LEU A 46 -8.61 7.73 4.94
CA LEU A 46 -7.85 7.53 6.17
C LEU A 46 -6.33 7.60 5.97
N PHE A 47 -5.86 7.60 4.72
CA PHE A 47 -4.44 7.45 4.37
C PHE A 47 -3.89 8.69 3.66
N GLY A 48 -2.58 8.92 3.80
CA GLY A 48 -1.89 10.08 3.24
C GLY A 48 -2.05 10.26 1.71
N GLY A 49 -2.25 9.17 0.97
CA GLY A 49 -2.50 9.22 -0.48
C GLY A 49 -3.81 9.91 -0.87
N PHE A 50 -4.82 9.92 -0.02
CA PHE A 50 -6.04 10.68 -0.22
C PHE A 50 -5.80 12.18 -0.08
N VAL A 51 -5.01 12.58 0.91
CA VAL A 51 -4.71 13.99 1.19
C VAL A 51 -4.08 14.65 -0.02
N SER A 52 -3.09 14.03 -0.64
CA SER A 52 -2.46 14.58 -1.86
C SER A 52 -3.45 14.74 -3.01
N LYS A 53 -4.33 13.76 -3.24
CA LYS A 53 -5.37 13.86 -4.28
C LYS A 53 -6.36 14.97 -3.98
N LEU A 54 -6.75 15.15 -2.71
CA LEU A 54 -7.65 16.22 -2.27
C LEU A 54 -7.03 17.60 -2.53
N TYR A 55 -5.73 17.77 -2.24
CA TYR A 55 -5.02 19.02 -2.50
C TYR A 55 -4.91 19.33 -3.99
N PHE A 56 -4.58 18.34 -4.81
CA PHE A 56 -4.59 18.53 -6.26
C PHE A 56 -5.97 18.91 -6.78
N ALA A 57 -7.03 18.30 -6.26
CA ALA A 57 -8.40 18.62 -6.62
C ALA A 57 -8.73 20.07 -6.21
N SER A 58 -8.46 20.47 -4.96
CA SER A 58 -8.75 21.81 -4.46
C SER A 58 -7.94 22.89 -5.19
N ALA A 59 -6.67 22.67 -5.45
CA ALA A 59 -5.81 23.58 -6.19
C ALA A 59 -6.24 23.78 -7.65
N SER A 60 -6.98 22.81 -8.22
CA SER A 60 -7.50 22.93 -9.58
C SER A 60 -8.78 23.74 -9.71
N LEU A 61 -9.52 23.96 -8.61
CA LEU A 61 -10.81 24.66 -8.63
C LEU A 61 -10.78 26.07 -9.23
N PRO A 62 -9.77 26.91 -8.98
CA PRO A 62 -9.70 28.25 -9.57
C PRO A 62 -9.22 28.25 -11.02
N THR A 63 -8.83 27.10 -11.59
CA THR A 63 -8.27 27.03 -12.94
C THR A 63 -9.33 26.67 -13.98
N ASN A 64 -9.15 27.14 -15.21
CA ASN A 64 -10.06 26.83 -16.32
C ASN A 64 -9.99 25.34 -16.79
N ARG A 65 -9.16 24.51 -16.14
CA ARG A 65 -8.95 23.09 -16.47
C ARG A 65 -9.38 22.13 -15.35
N THR A 66 -10.19 22.59 -14.41
CA THR A 66 -10.68 21.82 -13.26
C THR A 66 -11.26 20.45 -13.65
N ALA A 67 -12.11 20.42 -14.68
CA ALA A 67 -12.74 19.20 -15.15
C ALA A 67 -11.70 18.15 -15.62
N LEU A 68 -10.67 18.58 -16.34
CA LEU A 68 -9.59 17.70 -16.81
C LEU A 68 -8.79 17.12 -15.62
N THR A 69 -8.45 17.95 -14.64
CA THR A 69 -7.70 17.52 -13.45
C THR A 69 -8.51 16.54 -12.63
N LEU A 70 -9.79 16.82 -12.37
CA LEU A 70 -10.67 15.92 -11.63
C LEU A 70 -10.85 14.58 -12.36
N LEU A 71 -11.01 14.60 -13.68
CA LEU A 71 -11.10 13.39 -14.50
C LEU A 71 -9.82 12.56 -14.40
N THR A 72 -8.65 13.20 -14.45
CA THR A 72 -7.35 12.52 -14.33
C THR A 72 -7.19 11.87 -12.97
N ILE A 73 -7.57 12.56 -11.88
CA ILE A 73 -7.53 12.02 -10.51
C ILE A 73 -8.49 10.82 -10.38
N ALA A 74 -9.70 10.94 -10.89
CA ALA A 74 -10.70 9.87 -10.88
C ALA A 74 -10.20 8.64 -11.64
N LEU A 75 -9.70 8.84 -12.86
CA LEU A 75 -9.16 7.76 -13.69
C LEU A 75 -7.96 7.08 -13.01
N SER A 76 -7.03 7.85 -12.44
CA SER A 76 -5.92 7.33 -11.67
C SER A 76 -6.38 6.48 -10.49
N THR A 77 -7.42 6.92 -9.77
CA THR A 77 -7.98 6.18 -8.64
C THR A 77 -8.58 4.85 -9.08
N VAL A 78 -9.35 4.85 -10.18
CA VAL A 78 -9.94 3.63 -10.75
C VAL A 78 -8.87 2.65 -11.22
N LEU A 79 -7.85 3.12 -11.94
CA LEU A 79 -6.75 2.28 -12.41
C LEU A 79 -5.96 1.67 -11.24
N ASN A 80 -5.67 2.46 -10.21
CA ASN A 80 -5.03 1.95 -9.01
C ASN A 80 -5.90 0.89 -8.30
N ALA A 81 -7.21 1.12 -8.19
CA ALA A 81 -8.13 0.14 -7.61
C ALA A 81 -8.14 -1.17 -8.42
N LEU A 82 -8.26 -1.09 -9.73
CA LEU A 82 -8.25 -2.27 -10.62
C LEU A 82 -6.95 -3.07 -10.50
N TYR A 83 -5.83 -2.43 -10.24
CA TYR A 83 -4.55 -3.09 -10.07
C TYR A 83 -4.36 -3.68 -8.66
N TYR A 84 -4.65 -2.89 -7.61
CA TYR A 84 -4.36 -3.28 -6.24
C TYR A 84 -5.41 -4.18 -5.59
N VAL A 85 -6.71 -4.03 -5.91
CA VAL A 85 -7.78 -4.82 -5.31
C VAL A 85 -7.62 -6.32 -5.58
N PRO A 86 -7.35 -6.79 -6.82
CA PRO A 86 -7.09 -8.21 -7.06
C PRO A 86 -5.87 -8.75 -6.29
N ALA A 87 -4.81 -7.93 -6.16
CA ALA A 87 -3.63 -8.31 -5.40
C ALA A 87 -3.93 -8.41 -3.90
N LEU A 88 -4.70 -7.46 -3.34
CA LEU A 88 -5.16 -7.49 -1.95
C LEU A 88 -6.01 -8.73 -1.67
N LEU A 89 -6.96 -9.03 -2.53
CA LEU A 89 -7.79 -10.23 -2.39
C LEU A 89 -6.93 -11.49 -2.46
N ALA A 90 -5.96 -11.55 -3.36
CA ALA A 90 -5.09 -12.71 -3.50
C ALA A 90 -4.27 -12.97 -2.22
N ILE A 91 -3.68 -11.95 -1.58
CA ILE A 91 -2.85 -12.16 -0.38
C ILE A 91 -3.66 -12.55 0.86
N TRP A 92 -4.94 -12.13 0.94
CA TRP A 92 -5.82 -12.41 2.08
C TRP A 92 -6.75 -13.62 1.88
N VAL A 93 -6.91 -14.14 0.67
CA VAL A 93 -7.70 -15.35 0.42
C VAL A 93 -6.84 -16.58 0.62
N ARG A 94 -7.23 -17.46 1.55
CA ARG A 94 -6.54 -18.73 1.79
C ARG A 94 -6.66 -19.66 0.59
N PRO A 95 -5.58 -20.29 0.15
CA PRO A 95 -5.67 -21.35 -0.85
C PRO A 95 -6.38 -22.58 -0.27
N PRO A 96 -6.94 -23.47 -1.12
CA PRO A 96 -7.38 -24.79 -0.69
C PRO A 96 -6.27 -25.57 0.01
N ALA A 97 -6.61 -26.40 0.99
CA ALA A 97 -5.64 -27.11 1.85
C ALA A 97 -4.60 -27.96 1.07
N GLU A 98 -4.96 -28.47 -0.10
CA GLU A 98 -4.06 -29.22 -0.99
C GLU A 98 -3.00 -28.31 -1.63
N GLU A 99 -3.41 -27.12 -2.11
CA GLU A 99 -2.49 -26.13 -2.68
C GLU A 99 -1.58 -25.51 -1.59
N GLU A 100 -2.10 -25.35 -0.38
CA GLU A 100 -1.33 -24.82 0.75
C GLU A 100 -0.19 -25.77 1.15
N LYS A 101 -0.44 -27.09 1.19
CA LYS A 101 0.60 -28.10 1.46
C LYS A 101 1.67 -28.14 0.39
N ALA A 102 1.28 -28.05 -0.88
CA ALA A 102 2.23 -28.02 -2.00
C ALA A 102 3.11 -26.76 -1.97
N LEU A 103 2.54 -25.61 -1.66
CA LEU A 103 3.27 -24.33 -1.54
C LEU A 103 4.23 -24.34 -0.32
N LEU A 104 3.82 -24.95 0.80
CA LEU A 104 4.65 -25.04 2.00
C LEU A 104 5.82 -26.02 1.85
N ALA A 105 5.66 -27.06 1.04
CA ALA A 105 6.74 -28.01 0.76
C ALA A 105 7.91 -27.40 -0.02
N ASP A 106 7.65 -26.35 -0.80
CA ASP A 106 8.64 -25.65 -1.64
C ASP A 106 9.31 -24.45 -0.93
N VAL A 107 8.79 -24.05 0.25
CA VAL A 107 9.32 -22.93 1.05
C VAL A 107 10.44 -23.44 1.96
N LYS A 108 11.69 -23.13 1.63
CA LYS A 108 12.81 -23.33 2.54
C LYS A 108 12.64 -22.46 3.79
N THR A 109 12.52 -23.10 4.95
CA THR A 109 12.26 -22.49 6.26
C THR A 109 13.34 -21.48 6.70
N GLU A 110 14.50 -21.50 6.06
CA GLU A 110 15.65 -20.63 6.40
C GLU A 110 15.52 -19.17 5.95
N GLU A 111 14.68 -18.87 4.94
CA GLU A 111 14.49 -17.48 4.48
C GLU A 111 13.45 -16.67 5.28
N LEU A 112 12.72 -17.33 6.17
CA LEU A 112 11.74 -16.70 7.06
C LEU A 112 12.33 -16.10 8.33
N ALA A 113 13.66 -16.06 8.48
CA ALA A 113 14.29 -15.34 9.56
C ALA A 113 13.77 -13.89 9.55
N SER A 114 12.99 -13.55 10.58
CA SER A 114 12.40 -12.24 10.77
C SER A 114 13.52 -11.19 10.78
N ASP A 115 13.74 -10.57 9.63
CA ASP A 115 14.67 -9.46 9.52
C ASP A 115 14.07 -8.28 10.30
N ARG A 116 14.59 -8.05 11.51
CA ARG A 116 14.14 -6.97 12.40
C ARG A 116 14.16 -5.62 11.70
N SER A 117 15.15 -5.40 10.83
CA SER A 117 15.26 -4.16 10.04
C SER A 117 14.09 -3.99 9.09
N PHE A 118 13.67 -5.06 8.41
CA PHE A 118 12.50 -5.03 7.53
C PHE A 118 11.21 -4.74 8.31
N THR A 119 11.00 -5.46 9.41
CA THR A 119 9.82 -5.30 10.27
C THR A 119 9.73 -3.87 10.80
N THR A 120 10.84 -3.33 11.31
CA THR A 120 10.88 -1.95 11.82
C THR A 120 10.58 -0.95 10.72
N ALA A 121 11.19 -1.09 9.55
CA ALA A 121 10.94 -0.20 8.41
C ALA A 121 9.47 -0.26 7.95
N ALA A 122 8.89 -1.47 7.84
CA ALA A 122 7.49 -1.65 7.45
C ALA A 122 6.53 -1.01 8.45
N VAL A 123 6.77 -1.18 9.75
CA VAL A 123 5.94 -0.58 10.81
C VAL A 123 6.06 0.94 10.78
N VAL A 124 7.28 1.50 10.67
CA VAL A 124 7.51 2.95 10.62
C VAL A 124 6.83 3.57 9.40
N LEU A 125 6.97 2.96 8.21
CA LEU A 125 6.32 3.45 6.99
C LEU A 125 4.79 3.37 7.10
N THR A 126 4.26 2.27 7.63
CA THR A 126 2.81 2.10 7.83
C THR A 126 2.26 3.14 8.80
N ALA A 127 2.93 3.33 9.94
CA ALA A 127 2.58 4.38 10.91
C ALA A 127 2.65 5.78 10.29
N GLY A 128 3.68 6.05 9.46
CA GLY A 128 3.83 7.30 8.73
C GLY A 128 2.65 7.59 7.79
N ILE A 129 2.18 6.58 7.05
CA ILE A 129 1.03 6.72 6.15
C ILE A 129 -0.24 7.10 6.93
N PHE A 130 -0.49 6.47 8.08
CA PHE A 130 -1.61 6.81 8.95
C PHE A 130 -1.47 8.21 9.56
N THR A 131 -0.29 8.53 10.08
CA THR A 131 -0.02 9.85 10.66
C THR A 131 -0.25 10.96 9.64
N LEU A 132 0.27 10.82 8.42
CA LEU A 132 0.05 11.77 7.34
C LEU A 132 -1.42 11.86 6.90
N GLY A 133 -2.18 10.75 6.98
CA GLY A 133 -3.60 10.76 6.65
C GLY A 133 -4.46 11.46 7.69
N ILE A 134 -4.16 11.27 8.97
CA ILE A 134 -4.97 11.80 10.08
C ILE A 134 -4.52 13.21 10.48
N PHE A 135 -3.21 13.44 10.57
CA PHE A 135 -2.62 14.70 11.05
C PHE A 135 -2.11 15.58 9.90
N TYR A 136 -2.80 15.61 8.76
CA TYR A 136 -2.35 16.41 7.62
C TYR A 136 -2.49 17.93 7.86
N HIS A 137 -3.48 18.40 8.65
CA HIS A 137 -3.70 19.81 8.93
C HIS A 137 -2.48 20.50 9.58
N PRO A 138 -1.95 20.03 10.72
CA PRO A 138 -0.80 20.71 11.33
C PRO A 138 0.46 20.68 10.46
N ILE A 139 0.62 19.66 9.63
CA ILE A 139 1.77 19.56 8.71
C ILE A 139 1.67 20.65 7.64
N LEU A 140 0.48 20.90 7.12
CA LEU A 140 0.25 21.94 6.14
C LEU A 140 0.43 23.33 6.71
N ASP A 141 -0.07 23.58 7.92
CA ASP A 141 0.09 24.86 8.61
C ASP A 141 1.60 25.21 8.76
N VAL A 142 2.43 24.21 9.07
CA VAL A 142 3.88 24.37 9.16
C VAL A 142 4.50 24.68 7.78
N ILE A 143 4.05 23.99 6.73
CA ILE A 143 4.54 24.20 5.35
C ILE A 143 4.13 25.59 4.87
N GLU A 144 2.89 26.02 5.08
CA GLU A 144 2.41 27.36 4.70
C GLU A 144 3.15 28.46 5.48
N ALA A 145 3.38 28.27 6.78
CA ALA A 145 4.17 29.18 7.58
C ALA A 145 5.60 29.31 7.05
N GLY A 146 6.22 28.18 6.66
CA GLY A 146 7.56 28.18 6.07
C GLY A 146 7.62 28.90 4.71
N LEU A 147 6.59 28.72 3.87
CA LEU A 147 6.51 29.41 2.56
C LEU A 147 6.26 30.93 2.68
N ARG A 148 5.60 31.37 3.75
CA ARG A 148 5.39 32.81 4.01
C ARG A 148 6.64 33.53 4.54
N LEU A 149 7.63 32.76 5.00
CA LEU A 149 8.91 33.30 5.49
C LEU A 149 9.97 33.41 4.39
N MET A 150 9.71 32.86 3.21
CA MET A 150 10.54 32.99 2.00
C MET A 150 10.03 34.06 1.06
#